data_dc4dae576fc5f9708d5e6a2fb3ebed00
#
_entry.id   dc4dae576fc5f9708d5e6a2fb3ebed00
#
_cell.length_a   1.000
_cell.length_b   1.000
_cell.length_c   1.000
_cell.angle_alpha   90.00
_cell.angle_beta   90.00
_cell.angle_gamma   90.00
#
_symmetry.space_group_name_H-M   'P 1'
#
loop_
_entity.id
_entity.type
_entity.pdbx_description
1 polymer ?
#
loop_
_entity_poly.entity_id
_entity_poly.type
_entity_poly.pdbx_seq_one_letter_code
_entity_poly.pdbx_strand_id
1 'polypeptide(L)'
;MFYLIIALINAVYGIMLLISIGPDTPGLLLISFVGVILTILGLVGLGLWLWDMIAKLKEEPKRAELALKNWWQIARGIDALLIIGLLFRFFVLQPFIVDGNSMEPNFHDKEYLLVNQMTYRLRPPQRGEVIIFRYPKDPREDFIKRIIGLPGEKVEINNGQIFINGRLLSEKYLNLAEDGSGSASGENLQIVLGNNEYFVMGDNRNHSSDSREWGPLARNFIIGRAWLNVYPFRYWGLVKNPPLDLESTRLFLPKVSFDYCKSSLTSSSVVWGKFL
;
A
#
# COMPACT_ATOMS: atom_id res chain seq x y z
N MET A 1 -36.55 4.61 -29.73
CA MET A 1 -35.44 5.57 -29.80
C MET A 1 -34.52 5.45 -28.58
N PHE A 2 -35.04 5.48 -27.36
CA PHE A 2 -34.22 5.43 -26.12
C PHE A 2 -33.37 4.15 -25.98
N TYR A 3 -33.95 2.97 -26.23
CA TYR A 3 -33.22 1.69 -26.19
C TYR A 3 -32.08 1.60 -27.22
N LEU A 4 -32.27 2.18 -28.40
CA LEU A 4 -31.25 2.24 -29.44
C LEU A 4 -30.05 3.09 -28.98
N ILE A 5 -30.30 4.24 -28.37
CA ILE A 5 -29.27 5.15 -27.91
C ILE A 5 -28.36 4.44 -26.87
N ILE A 6 -28.97 3.74 -25.92
CA ILE A 6 -28.20 3.04 -24.88
C ILE A 6 -27.43 1.84 -25.45
N ALA A 7 -28.04 1.08 -26.35
CA ALA A 7 -27.34 -0.01 -27.01
C ALA A 7 -26.14 0.49 -27.82
N LEU A 8 -26.27 1.63 -28.50
CA LEU A 8 -25.16 2.29 -29.20
C LEU A 8 -24.08 2.80 -28.24
N ILE A 9 -24.47 3.44 -27.14
CA ILE A 9 -23.52 3.91 -26.13
C ILE A 9 -22.70 2.74 -25.57
N ASN A 10 -23.33 1.64 -25.18
CA ASN A 10 -22.65 0.46 -24.67
C ASN A 10 -21.71 -0.15 -25.71
N ALA A 11 -22.13 -0.29 -26.94
CA ALA A 11 -21.29 -0.83 -28.01
C ALA A 11 -20.08 0.05 -28.31
N VAL A 12 -20.29 1.36 -28.48
CA VAL A 12 -19.21 2.31 -28.78
C VAL A 12 -18.24 2.42 -27.62
N TYR A 13 -18.74 2.54 -26.40
CA TYR A 13 -17.87 2.65 -25.20
C TYR A 13 -17.10 1.36 -24.95
N GLY A 14 -17.73 0.19 -25.14
CA GLY A 14 -17.04 -1.10 -25.04
C GLY A 14 -15.93 -1.25 -26.07
N ILE A 15 -16.18 -0.89 -27.34
CA ILE A 15 -15.17 -0.91 -28.40
C ILE A 15 -14.05 0.10 -28.09
N MET A 16 -14.39 1.31 -27.65
CA MET A 16 -13.41 2.34 -27.31
C MET A 16 -12.50 1.88 -26.16
N LEU A 17 -13.05 1.21 -25.14
CA LEU A 17 -12.25 0.60 -24.09
C LEU A 17 -11.28 -0.45 -24.63
N LEU A 18 -11.71 -1.30 -25.55
CA LEU A 18 -10.87 -2.34 -26.16
C LEU A 18 -9.73 -1.76 -27.00
N ILE A 19 -9.97 -0.65 -27.71
CA ILE A 19 -8.97 0.01 -28.56
C ILE A 19 -7.97 0.82 -27.74
N SER A 20 -8.38 1.40 -26.62
CA SER A 20 -7.52 2.24 -25.76
C SER A 20 -6.53 1.46 -24.90
N ILE A 21 -6.52 0.13 -25.00
CA ILE A 21 -5.65 -0.74 -24.21
C ILE A 21 -4.29 -0.85 -24.86
N GLY A 22 -3.27 -0.21 -24.28
CA GLY A 22 -1.87 -0.45 -24.62
C GLY A 22 -1.29 -1.65 -23.84
N PRO A 23 -0.19 -2.25 -24.32
CA PRO A 23 0.43 -3.42 -23.67
C PRO A 23 0.88 -3.16 -22.22
N ASP A 24 1.13 -1.90 -21.88
CA ASP A 24 1.66 -1.48 -20.57
C ASP A 24 0.58 -0.94 -19.61
N THR A 25 -0.71 -1.07 -19.94
CA THR A 25 -1.79 -0.57 -19.07
C THR A 25 -2.02 -1.46 -17.86
N PRO A 26 -1.84 -0.97 -16.62
CA PRO A 26 -2.13 -1.73 -15.41
C PRO A 26 -3.63 -2.07 -15.35
N GLY A 27 -3.94 -3.34 -15.14
CA GLY A 27 -5.33 -3.82 -15.13
C GLY A 27 -5.92 -4.15 -16.50
N LEU A 28 -5.07 -4.36 -17.51
CA LEU A 28 -5.41 -4.76 -18.88
C LEU A 28 -6.55 -5.79 -18.96
N LEU A 29 -6.45 -6.88 -18.19
CA LEU A 29 -7.45 -7.96 -18.21
C LEU A 29 -8.83 -7.48 -17.75
N LEU A 30 -8.89 -6.65 -16.70
CA LEU A 30 -10.17 -6.15 -16.18
C LEU A 30 -10.83 -5.17 -17.15
N ILE A 31 -10.05 -4.26 -17.72
CA ILE A 31 -10.55 -3.26 -18.69
C ILE A 31 -11.03 -3.98 -19.96
N SER A 32 -10.27 -4.97 -20.44
CA SER A 32 -10.68 -5.80 -21.59
C SER A 32 -11.98 -6.53 -21.30
N PHE A 33 -12.12 -7.15 -20.13
CA PHE A 33 -13.31 -7.88 -19.72
C PHE A 33 -14.55 -6.97 -19.68
N VAL A 34 -14.44 -5.79 -19.09
CA VAL A 34 -15.51 -4.78 -19.07
C VAL A 34 -15.86 -4.32 -20.49
N GLY A 35 -14.85 -4.05 -21.32
CA GLY A 35 -15.05 -3.66 -22.71
C GLY A 35 -15.80 -4.73 -23.51
N VAL A 36 -15.46 -6.00 -23.35
CA VAL A 36 -16.16 -7.13 -23.98
C VAL A 36 -17.62 -7.21 -23.52
N ILE A 37 -17.89 -7.12 -22.22
CA ILE A 37 -19.28 -7.16 -21.69
C ILE A 37 -20.12 -6.02 -22.27
N LEU A 38 -19.63 -4.79 -22.27
CA LEU A 38 -20.35 -3.64 -22.82
C LEU A 38 -20.59 -3.77 -24.31
N THR A 39 -19.62 -4.28 -25.05
CA THR A 39 -19.76 -4.53 -26.49
C THR A 39 -20.86 -5.57 -26.77
N ILE A 40 -20.87 -6.69 -26.06
CA ILE A 40 -21.90 -7.74 -26.19
C ILE A 40 -23.27 -7.20 -25.83
N LEU A 41 -23.40 -6.46 -24.69
CA LEU A 41 -24.65 -5.82 -24.30
C LEU A 41 -25.18 -4.88 -25.39
N GLY A 42 -24.30 -4.05 -25.96
CA GLY A 42 -24.66 -3.14 -27.04
C GLY A 42 -25.16 -3.88 -28.28
N LEU A 43 -24.43 -4.92 -28.72
CA LEU A 43 -24.80 -5.71 -29.91
C LEU A 43 -26.12 -6.47 -29.75
N VAL A 44 -26.32 -7.08 -28.55
CA VAL A 44 -27.61 -7.76 -28.24
C VAL A 44 -28.75 -6.75 -28.24
N GLY A 45 -28.59 -5.58 -27.66
CA GLY A 45 -29.59 -4.52 -27.65
C GLY A 45 -29.94 -4.01 -29.04
N LEU A 46 -28.94 -3.85 -29.91
CA LEU A 46 -29.15 -3.48 -31.32
C LEU A 46 -29.92 -4.56 -32.07
N GLY A 47 -29.58 -5.84 -31.89
CA GLY A 47 -30.28 -6.97 -32.48
C GLY A 47 -31.76 -7.04 -32.07
N LEU A 48 -32.05 -6.87 -30.77
CA LEU A 48 -33.40 -6.85 -30.24
C LEU A 48 -34.20 -5.63 -30.73
N TRP A 49 -33.57 -4.48 -30.86
CA TRP A 49 -34.21 -3.30 -31.41
C TRP A 49 -34.59 -3.49 -32.89
N LEU A 50 -33.69 -4.07 -33.69
CA LEU A 50 -33.97 -4.42 -35.07
C LEU A 50 -35.12 -5.45 -35.18
N TRP A 51 -35.11 -6.46 -34.29
CA TRP A 51 -36.21 -7.44 -34.24
C TRP A 51 -37.55 -6.79 -33.89
N ASP A 52 -37.62 -5.88 -32.91
CA ASP A 52 -38.83 -5.12 -32.55
C ASP A 52 -39.32 -4.28 -33.73
N MET A 53 -38.40 -3.64 -34.48
CA MET A 53 -38.75 -2.88 -35.68
C MET A 53 -39.36 -3.77 -36.75
N ILE A 54 -38.77 -4.94 -37.03
CA ILE A 54 -39.29 -5.89 -38.03
C ILE A 54 -40.63 -6.50 -37.58
N ALA A 55 -40.76 -6.82 -36.27
CA ALA A 55 -41.99 -7.39 -35.71
C ALA A 55 -43.18 -6.40 -35.83
N LYS A 56 -42.94 -5.09 -35.64
CA LYS A 56 -43.93 -4.05 -35.85
C LYS A 56 -44.41 -3.96 -37.31
N LEU A 57 -43.50 -4.18 -38.26
CA LEU A 57 -43.85 -4.24 -39.69
C LEU A 57 -44.68 -5.48 -40.06
N LYS A 58 -44.58 -6.57 -39.27
CA LYS A 58 -45.33 -7.83 -39.46
C LYS A 58 -46.58 -7.96 -38.57
N GLU A 59 -46.98 -6.90 -37.88
CA GLU A 59 -48.12 -6.85 -36.95
C GLU A 59 -48.06 -7.83 -35.77
N GLU A 60 -46.85 -8.34 -35.40
CA GLU A 60 -46.64 -9.22 -34.26
C GLU A 60 -45.68 -8.62 -33.19
N PRO A 61 -45.97 -7.46 -32.63
CA PRO A 61 -44.98 -6.75 -31.79
C PRO A 61 -44.80 -7.31 -30.37
N LYS A 62 -45.77 -8.05 -29.81
CA LYS A 62 -45.83 -8.39 -28.37
C LYS A 62 -44.58 -9.10 -27.85
N ARG A 63 -44.03 -10.08 -28.58
CA ARG A 63 -42.83 -10.85 -28.14
C ARG A 63 -41.56 -10.02 -28.20
N ALA A 64 -41.37 -9.24 -29.25
CA ALA A 64 -40.21 -8.40 -29.43
C ALA A 64 -40.19 -7.25 -28.43
N GLU A 65 -41.33 -6.64 -28.14
CA GLU A 65 -41.45 -5.60 -27.11
C GLU A 65 -41.12 -6.12 -25.70
N LEU A 66 -41.62 -7.33 -25.36
CA LEU A 66 -41.30 -7.96 -24.08
C LEU A 66 -39.80 -8.28 -23.95
N ALA A 67 -39.18 -8.83 -25.01
CA ALA A 67 -37.77 -9.12 -25.05
C ALA A 67 -36.90 -7.85 -24.88
N LEU A 68 -37.27 -6.77 -25.55
CA LEU A 68 -36.60 -5.48 -25.44
C LEU A 68 -36.74 -4.85 -24.07
N LYS A 69 -37.91 -4.99 -23.42
CA LYS A 69 -38.14 -4.54 -22.04
C LYS A 69 -37.29 -5.33 -21.03
N ASN A 70 -37.25 -6.66 -21.18
CA ASN A 70 -36.43 -7.51 -20.33
C ASN A 70 -34.95 -7.23 -20.50
N TRP A 71 -34.46 -7.09 -21.75
CA TRP A 71 -33.08 -6.70 -22.00
C TRP A 71 -32.75 -5.37 -21.35
N TRP A 72 -33.62 -4.38 -21.42
CA TRP A 72 -33.44 -3.08 -20.80
C TRP A 72 -33.24 -3.17 -19.26
N GLN A 73 -34.05 -4.01 -18.60
CA GLN A 73 -33.92 -4.21 -17.14
C GLN A 73 -32.57 -4.84 -16.78
N ILE A 74 -32.14 -5.84 -17.57
CA ILE A 74 -30.85 -6.53 -17.38
C ILE A 74 -29.70 -5.55 -17.66
N ALA A 75 -29.73 -4.85 -18.77
CA ALA A 75 -28.68 -3.89 -19.17
C ALA A 75 -28.47 -2.81 -18.10
N ARG A 76 -29.55 -2.19 -17.61
CA ARG A 76 -29.45 -1.20 -16.52
C ARG A 76 -28.84 -1.78 -15.25
N GLY A 77 -29.17 -3.02 -14.91
CA GLY A 77 -28.60 -3.69 -13.74
C GLY A 77 -27.09 -3.87 -13.89
N ILE A 78 -26.65 -4.33 -15.07
CA ILE A 78 -25.21 -4.50 -15.37
C ILE A 78 -24.49 -3.17 -15.41
N ASP A 79 -25.04 -2.15 -16.10
CA ASP A 79 -24.45 -0.81 -16.17
C ASP A 79 -24.29 -0.20 -14.76
N ALA A 80 -25.30 -0.33 -13.90
CA ALA A 80 -25.24 0.14 -12.52
C ALA A 80 -24.13 -0.56 -11.72
N LEU A 81 -24.00 -1.90 -11.84
CA LEU A 81 -22.93 -2.65 -11.18
C LEU A 81 -21.55 -2.25 -11.69
N LEU A 82 -21.39 -2.02 -13.00
CA LEU A 82 -20.15 -1.56 -13.60
C LEU A 82 -19.78 -0.15 -13.12
N ILE A 83 -20.74 0.76 -13.03
CA ILE A 83 -20.51 2.11 -12.51
C ILE A 83 -20.09 2.04 -11.04
N ILE A 84 -20.79 1.25 -10.22
CA ILE A 84 -20.43 1.06 -8.81
C ILE A 84 -19.02 0.47 -8.69
N GLY A 85 -18.68 -0.55 -9.49
CA GLY A 85 -17.36 -1.17 -9.51
C GLY A 85 -16.25 -0.19 -9.92
N LEU A 86 -16.50 0.66 -10.92
CA LEU A 86 -15.58 1.72 -11.34
C LEU A 86 -15.39 2.77 -10.25
N LEU A 87 -16.47 3.23 -9.63
CA LEU A 87 -16.39 4.17 -8.51
C LEU A 87 -15.59 3.57 -7.35
N PHE A 88 -15.86 2.31 -7.01
CA PHE A 88 -15.12 1.60 -5.97
C PHE A 88 -13.62 1.50 -6.31
N ARG A 89 -13.28 1.18 -7.57
CA ARG A 89 -11.89 1.14 -8.04
C ARG A 89 -11.21 2.51 -7.91
N PHE A 90 -11.87 3.59 -8.38
CA PHE A 90 -11.25 4.92 -8.38
C PHE A 90 -11.11 5.54 -6.99
N PHE A 91 -12.06 5.27 -6.10
CA PHE A 91 -12.11 5.95 -4.80
C PHE A 91 -11.59 5.11 -3.64
N VAL A 92 -11.61 3.79 -3.75
CA VAL A 92 -11.32 2.89 -2.63
C VAL A 92 -10.06 2.07 -2.85
N LEU A 93 -9.93 1.38 -3.99
CA LEU A 93 -8.86 0.44 -4.25
C LEU A 93 -8.17 0.73 -5.59
N GLN A 94 -6.85 0.87 -5.54
CA GLN A 94 -6.01 1.00 -6.73
C GLN A 94 -5.07 -0.20 -6.82
N PRO A 95 -5.03 -0.93 -7.96
CA PRO A 95 -4.01 -1.95 -8.19
C PRO A 95 -2.66 -1.29 -8.41
N PHE A 96 -1.62 -1.89 -7.84
CA PHE A 96 -0.23 -1.46 -7.93
C PHE A 96 0.66 -2.68 -8.18
N ILE A 97 1.68 -2.53 -9.00
CA ILE A 97 2.67 -3.58 -9.25
C ILE A 97 3.97 -3.16 -8.56
N VAL A 98 4.51 -4.03 -7.72
CA VAL A 98 5.82 -3.82 -7.12
C VAL A 98 6.87 -3.98 -8.21
N ASP A 99 7.74 -2.99 -8.36
CA ASP A 99 8.87 -3.03 -9.28
C ASP A 99 10.17 -2.84 -8.49
N GLY A 100 11.04 -3.83 -8.57
CA GLY A 100 12.32 -3.87 -7.85
C GLY A 100 12.27 -4.51 -6.46
N ASN A 101 13.43 -4.55 -5.82
CA ASN A 101 13.72 -5.37 -4.64
C ASN A 101 13.79 -4.56 -3.34
N SER A 102 13.39 -3.27 -3.36
CA SER A 102 13.59 -2.36 -2.22
C SER A 102 12.79 -2.72 -0.96
N MET A 103 11.81 -3.62 -1.08
CA MET A 103 10.94 -4.07 0.00
C MET A 103 11.11 -5.55 0.36
N GLU A 104 12.13 -6.22 -0.21
CA GLU A 104 12.49 -7.59 0.19
C GLU A 104 12.94 -7.63 1.67
N PRO A 105 12.70 -8.74 2.36
CA PRO A 105 12.04 -9.97 1.92
C PRO A 105 10.50 -9.95 2.03
N ASN A 106 9.90 -8.83 2.48
CA ASN A 106 8.46 -8.77 2.76
C ASN A 106 7.60 -8.61 1.49
N PHE A 107 8.16 -8.00 0.43
CA PHE A 107 7.53 -7.86 -0.88
C PHE A 107 8.56 -8.14 -1.97
N HIS A 108 8.15 -8.88 -2.99
CA HIS A 108 9.02 -9.29 -4.08
C HIS A 108 8.67 -8.55 -5.37
N ASP A 109 9.62 -8.55 -6.29
CA ASP A 109 9.41 -7.98 -7.61
C ASP A 109 8.20 -8.59 -8.33
N LYS A 110 7.43 -7.75 -9.03
CA LYS A 110 6.21 -8.11 -9.79
C LYS A 110 5.04 -8.65 -8.96
N GLU A 111 5.01 -8.39 -7.65
CA GLU A 111 3.81 -8.62 -6.85
C GLU A 111 2.72 -7.59 -7.18
N TYR A 112 1.46 -8.05 -7.22
CA TYR A 112 0.29 -7.21 -7.42
C TYR A 112 -0.37 -6.91 -6.08
N LEU A 113 -0.40 -5.63 -5.74
CA LEU A 113 -0.98 -5.14 -4.49
C LEU A 113 -2.26 -4.36 -4.76
N LEU A 114 -3.23 -4.48 -3.87
CA LEU A 114 -4.34 -3.53 -3.78
C LEU A 114 -4.01 -2.48 -2.72
N VAL A 115 -4.08 -1.23 -3.15
CA VAL A 115 -3.80 -0.05 -2.34
C VAL A 115 -5.10 0.57 -1.89
N ASN A 116 -5.29 0.69 -0.57
CA ASN A 116 -6.45 1.34 0.01
C ASN A 116 -6.19 2.84 0.20
N GLN A 117 -6.84 3.65 -0.62
CA GLN A 117 -6.74 5.12 -0.57
C GLN A 117 -7.64 5.74 0.50
N MET A 118 -8.77 5.08 0.85
CA MET A 118 -9.73 5.59 1.82
C MET A 118 -9.17 5.63 3.23
N THR A 119 -8.26 4.71 3.58
CA THR A 119 -7.69 4.63 4.93
C THR A 119 -7.16 5.99 5.39
N TYR A 120 -6.43 6.69 4.53
CA TYR A 120 -5.77 7.95 4.89
C TYR A 120 -6.63 9.21 4.70
N ARG A 121 -7.87 9.03 4.24
CA ARG A 121 -8.92 10.06 4.34
C ARG A 121 -9.61 10.04 5.70
N LEU A 122 -9.61 8.87 6.35
CA LEU A 122 -10.31 8.66 7.64
C LEU A 122 -9.39 8.78 8.84
N ARG A 123 -8.09 8.49 8.69
CA ARG A 123 -7.07 8.59 9.74
C ARG A 123 -5.69 8.90 9.19
N PRO A 124 -4.78 9.44 10.00
CA PRO A 124 -3.39 9.64 9.57
C PRO A 124 -2.67 8.30 9.37
N PRO A 125 -1.62 8.28 8.52
CA PRO A 125 -0.68 7.17 8.40
C PRO A 125 -0.01 6.86 9.75
N GLN A 126 0.22 5.57 10.01
CA GLN A 126 0.82 5.08 11.26
C GLN A 126 2.20 4.48 11.01
N ARG A 127 3.04 4.46 12.05
CA ARG A 127 4.34 3.81 12.00
C ARG A 127 4.21 2.33 11.70
N GLY A 128 5.11 1.81 10.85
CA GLY A 128 5.11 0.41 10.43
C GLY A 128 4.20 0.11 9.23
N GLU A 129 3.33 1.04 8.84
CA GLU A 129 2.50 0.83 7.64
C GLU A 129 3.32 0.93 6.36
N VAL A 130 3.02 0.04 5.43
CA VAL A 130 3.57 0.08 4.07
C VAL A 130 2.66 0.96 3.22
N ILE A 131 3.25 1.96 2.59
CA ILE A 131 2.55 2.97 1.81
C ILE A 131 3.05 3.01 0.37
N ILE A 132 2.14 3.42 -0.50
CA ILE A 132 2.45 3.82 -1.87
C ILE A 132 2.35 5.34 -1.94
N PHE A 133 3.32 5.96 -2.59
CA PHE A 133 3.41 7.41 -2.70
C PHE A 133 4.11 7.82 -4.00
N ARG A 134 3.84 9.02 -4.47
CA ARG A 134 4.55 9.63 -5.61
C ARG A 134 5.95 10.02 -5.20
N TYR A 135 6.94 9.64 -6.00
CA TYR A 135 8.33 9.97 -5.71
C TYR A 135 8.56 11.48 -5.72
N PRO A 136 9.09 12.09 -4.63
CA PRO A 136 9.18 13.56 -4.54
C PRO A 136 10.05 14.22 -5.60
N LYS A 137 11.08 13.51 -6.12
CA LYS A 137 11.96 14.05 -7.17
C LYS A 137 11.42 13.85 -8.59
N ASP A 138 10.57 12.82 -8.80
CA ASP A 138 9.83 12.61 -10.05
C ASP A 138 8.41 12.07 -9.74
N PRO A 139 7.40 12.95 -9.64
CA PRO A 139 6.03 12.54 -9.28
C PRO A 139 5.30 11.67 -10.31
N ARG A 140 5.95 11.31 -11.43
CA ARG A 140 5.42 10.35 -12.41
C ARG A 140 5.67 8.91 -11.97
N GLU A 141 6.62 8.71 -11.05
CA GLU A 141 6.96 7.42 -10.49
C GLU A 141 6.30 7.22 -9.12
N ASP A 142 5.73 6.04 -8.91
CA ASP A 142 5.16 5.65 -7.63
C ASP A 142 6.11 4.69 -6.92
N PHE A 143 6.38 4.95 -5.64
CA PHE A 143 7.25 4.14 -4.80
C PHE A 143 6.47 3.45 -3.70
N ILE A 144 7.01 2.31 -3.25
CA ILE A 144 6.52 1.57 -2.09
C ILE A 144 7.59 1.57 -0.99
N LYS A 145 7.24 2.03 0.22
CA LYS A 145 8.13 2.07 1.39
C LYS A 145 7.34 1.90 2.68
N ARG A 146 8.06 1.65 3.78
CA ARG A 146 7.48 1.57 5.12
C ARG A 146 7.70 2.86 5.89
N ILE A 147 6.67 3.29 6.65
CA ILE A 147 6.74 4.44 7.54
C ILE A 147 7.56 4.08 8.77
N ILE A 148 8.61 4.85 9.00
CA ILE A 148 9.52 4.72 10.14
C ILE A 148 9.34 5.88 11.11
N GLY A 149 9.33 7.12 10.63
CA GLY A 149 9.13 8.33 11.43
C GLY A 149 7.80 8.99 11.16
N LEU A 150 7.17 9.53 12.19
CA LEU A 150 5.89 10.25 12.15
C LEU A 150 6.11 11.76 12.25
N PRO A 151 5.13 12.58 11.87
CA PRO A 151 5.22 14.04 11.97
C PRO A 151 5.63 14.51 13.37
N GLY A 152 6.55 15.48 13.40
CA GLY A 152 7.07 16.08 14.62
C GLY A 152 8.13 15.26 15.36
N GLU A 153 8.50 14.07 14.88
CA GLU A 153 9.49 13.23 15.52
C GLU A 153 10.90 13.52 15.05
N LYS A 154 11.85 13.26 15.93
CA LYS A 154 13.27 13.23 15.63
C LYS A 154 13.67 11.79 15.28
N VAL A 155 14.16 11.61 14.06
CA VAL A 155 14.69 10.33 13.56
C VAL A 155 16.21 10.42 13.56
N GLU A 156 16.87 9.45 14.17
CA GLU A 156 18.33 9.35 14.21
C GLU A 156 18.74 7.94 13.74
N ILE A 157 19.73 7.88 12.88
CA ILE A 157 20.35 6.64 12.45
C ILE A 157 21.80 6.67 12.92
N ASN A 158 22.17 5.74 13.81
CA ASN A 158 23.49 5.64 14.36
C ASN A 158 23.96 4.17 14.28
N ASN A 159 25.09 3.93 13.64
CA ASN A 159 25.65 2.58 13.48
C ASN A 159 24.62 1.55 12.98
N GLY A 160 23.76 1.97 12.02
CA GLY A 160 22.74 1.12 11.45
C GLY A 160 21.48 0.91 12.30
N GLN A 161 21.42 1.44 13.50
CA GLN A 161 20.25 1.42 14.38
C GLN A 161 19.42 2.69 14.23
N ILE A 162 18.10 2.55 14.31
CA ILE A 162 17.19 3.68 14.18
C ILE A 162 16.65 4.06 15.56
N PHE A 163 16.73 5.34 15.88
CA PHE A 163 16.19 5.91 17.11
C PHE A 163 15.10 6.93 16.76
N ILE A 164 14.01 6.86 17.49
CA ILE A 164 12.91 7.82 17.40
C ILE A 164 12.79 8.55 18.72
N ASN A 165 13.04 9.87 18.71
CA ASN A 165 13.08 10.69 19.92
C ASN A 165 14.01 10.11 20.99
N GLY A 166 15.17 9.58 20.56
CA GLY A 166 16.18 8.97 21.43
C GLY A 166 15.86 7.54 21.90
N ARG A 167 14.77 6.92 21.46
CA ARG A 167 14.40 5.53 21.77
C ARG A 167 14.70 4.61 20.62
N LEU A 168 15.31 3.47 20.87
CA LEU A 168 15.63 2.47 19.87
C LEU A 168 14.32 1.91 19.26
N LEU A 169 14.26 1.86 17.95
CA LEU A 169 13.15 1.27 17.20
C LEU A 169 13.38 -0.24 17.06
N SER A 170 12.42 -1.03 17.52
CA SER A 170 12.46 -2.50 17.36
C SER A 170 11.87 -2.88 16.01
N GLU A 171 12.68 -3.46 15.11
CA GLU A 171 12.32 -3.76 13.74
C GLU A 171 12.25 -5.28 13.48
N LYS A 172 11.44 -5.98 14.27
CA LYS A 172 11.28 -7.44 14.23
C LYS A 172 10.79 -7.99 12.89
N TYR A 173 10.28 -7.13 11.99
CA TYR A 173 9.82 -7.51 10.64
C TYR A 173 10.98 -7.66 9.63
N LEU A 174 12.13 -7.10 9.96
CA LEU A 174 13.35 -7.38 9.22
C LEU A 174 13.89 -8.70 9.75
N ASN A 175 14.00 -9.70 8.89
CA ASN A 175 14.81 -10.87 9.18
C ASN A 175 16.27 -10.39 9.15
N LEU A 176 16.72 -9.82 10.27
CA LEU A 176 18.12 -9.46 10.43
C LEU A 176 18.89 -10.76 10.37
N ALA A 177 19.62 -10.98 9.30
CA ALA A 177 20.62 -12.03 9.26
C ALA A 177 21.60 -11.75 10.42
N GLU A 178 22.11 -12.79 11.05
CA GLU A 178 23.07 -12.69 12.18
C GLU A 178 24.33 -11.86 11.82
N ASP A 179 24.56 -11.64 10.52
CA ASP A 179 25.65 -10.83 9.95
C ASP A 179 25.38 -9.30 9.93
N GLY A 180 24.21 -8.84 10.46
CA GLY A 180 23.83 -7.43 10.45
C GLY A 180 23.39 -6.87 9.10
N SER A 181 23.16 -7.71 8.09
CA SER A 181 22.78 -7.29 6.72
C SER A 181 21.42 -6.58 6.63
N GLY A 182 20.65 -6.57 7.71
CA GLY A 182 19.40 -5.80 7.83
C GLY A 182 19.57 -4.44 8.51
N SER A 183 20.78 -4.09 8.89
CA SER A 183 21.09 -2.80 9.51
C SER A 183 20.94 -1.67 8.47
N ALA A 184 20.46 -0.51 8.89
CA ALA A 184 20.43 0.66 8.04
C ALA A 184 21.86 1.09 7.68
N SER A 185 22.44 0.52 6.60
CA SER A 185 23.74 0.95 6.12
C SER A 185 23.63 2.40 5.65
N GLY A 186 24.45 3.24 6.18
CA GLY A 186 24.49 4.67 5.87
C GLY A 186 25.24 5.48 6.90
N GLU A 187 25.59 6.67 6.54
CA GLU A 187 26.16 7.67 7.42
C GLU A 187 25.21 7.97 8.58
N ASN A 188 25.77 8.40 9.72
CA ASN A 188 24.97 8.88 10.83
C ASN A 188 24.06 10.02 10.35
N LEU A 189 22.76 9.83 10.48
CA LEU A 189 21.74 10.76 10.04
C LEU A 189 20.91 11.21 11.23
N GLN A 190 20.63 12.51 11.29
CA GLN A 190 19.71 13.09 12.26
C GLN A 190 18.80 14.07 11.56
N ILE A 191 17.47 13.85 11.66
CA ILE A 191 16.48 14.70 11.03
C ILE A 191 15.29 14.91 11.97
N VAL A 192 14.75 16.11 11.99
CA VAL A 192 13.50 16.45 12.70
C VAL A 192 12.41 16.64 11.66
N LEU A 193 11.35 15.84 11.78
CA LEU A 193 10.23 15.84 10.85
C LEU A 193 9.29 17.02 11.13
N GLY A 194 8.84 17.67 10.07
CA GLY A 194 7.80 18.70 10.15
C GLY A 194 6.42 18.09 10.45
N ASN A 195 5.41 18.96 10.66
CA ASN A 195 4.04 18.55 11.05
C ASN A 195 3.31 17.68 10.02
N ASN A 196 3.76 17.67 8.77
CA ASN A 196 3.16 16.91 7.67
C ASN A 196 4.20 16.04 6.94
N GLU A 197 5.27 15.67 7.61
CA GLU A 197 6.37 14.92 7.04
C GLU A 197 6.52 13.56 7.70
N TYR A 198 6.87 12.58 6.88
CA TYR A 198 7.10 11.20 7.28
C TYR A 198 8.51 10.79 6.88
N PHE A 199 9.13 9.95 7.67
CA PHE A 199 10.37 9.28 7.30
C PHE A 199 10.06 7.86 6.86
N VAL A 200 10.39 7.52 5.63
CA VAL A 200 10.07 6.22 5.05
C VAL A 200 11.33 5.49 4.60
N MET A 201 11.34 4.18 4.76
CA MET A 201 12.48 3.35 4.39
C MET A 201 12.01 2.08 3.67
N GLY A 202 12.89 1.55 2.80
CA GLY A 202 12.70 0.22 2.26
C GLY A 202 12.99 -0.85 3.30
N ASP A 203 12.33 -2.01 3.19
CA ASP A 203 12.64 -3.16 4.04
C ASP A 203 14.02 -3.75 3.66
N ASN A 204 14.40 -3.69 2.38
CA ASN A 204 15.75 -3.98 1.91
C ASN A 204 16.65 -2.74 2.11
N ARG A 205 17.25 -2.62 3.28
CA ARG A 205 18.01 -1.45 3.71
C ARG A 205 19.18 -1.09 2.79
N ASN A 206 19.83 -2.10 2.22
CA ASN A 206 21.02 -1.92 1.39
C ASN A 206 20.71 -1.60 -0.07
N HIS A 207 19.48 -1.90 -0.51
CA HIS A 207 19.06 -1.73 -1.91
C HIS A 207 17.76 -0.91 -2.00
N SER A 208 17.70 0.21 -1.28
CA SER A 208 16.53 1.08 -1.27
C SER A 208 16.92 2.54 -1.36
N SER A 209 16.43 3.23 -2.39
CA SER A 209 16.38 4.68 -2.42
C SER A 209 15.17 5.15 -1.61
N ASP A 210 15.44 5.82 -0.49
CA ASP A 210 14.40 6.21 0.48
C ASP A 210 14.74 7.52 1.20
N SER A 211 14.08 7.82 2.30
CA SER A 211 14.25 9.09 3.01
C SER A 211 15.68 9.37 3.48
N ARG A 212 16.55 8.37 3.52
CA ARG A 212 17.98 8.57 3.80
C ARG A 212 18.68 9.36 2.70
N GLU A 213 18.24 9.19 1.45
CA GLU A 213 18.83 9.87 0.27
C GLU A 213 18.13 11.17 -0.11
N TRP A 214 16.80 11.17 -0.06
CA TRP A 214 16.02 12.29 -0.61
C TRP A 214 15.24 13.07 0.45
N GLY A 215 15.38 12.70 1.74
CA GLY A 215 14.79 13.43 2.86
C GLY A 215 13.35 13.01 3.22
N PRO A 216 12.66 13.82 4.03
CA PRO A 216 11.31 13.53 4.46
C PRO A 216 10.30 13.49 3.32
N LEU A 217 9.28 12.64 3.47
CA LEU A 217 8.14 12.54 2.57
C LEU A 217 7.00 13.40 3.07
N ALA A 218 6.58 14.40 2.30
CA ALA A 218 5.41 15.19 2.64
C ALA A 218 4.11 14.39 2.46
N ARG A 219 3.14 14.61 3.35
CA ARG A 219 1.85 13.89 3.40
C ARG A 219 1.08 13.87 2.09
N ASN A 220 1.16 14.95 1.30
CA ASN A 220 0.44 15.10 0.02
C ASN A 220 0.93 14.17 -1.09
N PHE A 221 2.13 13.59 -0.97
CA PHE A 221 2.63 12.58 -1.90
C PHE A 221 2.07 11.18 -1.63
N ILE A 222 1.55 10.92 -0.42
CA ILE A 222 1.04 9.59 -0.04
C ILE A 222 -0.29 9.33 -0.74
N ILE A 223 -0.32 8.27 -1.55
CA ILE A 223 -1.49 7.80 -2.32
C ILE A 223 -2.38 6.95 -1.43
N GLY A 224 -1.81 5.93 -0.77
CA GLY A 224 -2.59 5.00 0.03
C GLY A 224 -1.74 3.97 0.77
N ARG A 225 -2.44 3.09 1.49
CA ARG A 225 -1.85 1.98 2.24
C ARG A 225 -1.85 0.71 1.40
N ALA A 226 -0.74 -0.02 1.35
CA ALA A 226 -0.72 -1.38 0.85
C ALA A 226 -1.62 -2.24 1.75
N TRP A 227 -2.66 -2.86 1.16
CA TRP A 227 -3.69 -3.55 1.94
C TRP A 227 -3.73 -5.04 1.69
N LEU A 228 -3.73 -5.47 0.43
CA LEU A 228 -3.88 -6.87 0.04
C LEU A 228 -2.87 -7.22 -1.06
N ASN A 229 -2.15 -8.32 -0.89
CA ASN A 229 -1.38 -8.95 -1.96
C ASN A 229 -2.28 -9.91 -2.72
N VAL A 230 -2.43 -9.71 -4.03
CA VAL A 230 -3.38 -10.45 -4.89
C VAL A 230 -2.67 -11.51 -5.72
N TYR A 231 -1.46 -11.24 -6.16
CA TYR A 231 -0.69 -12.13 -7.02
C TYR A 231 0.82 -11.94 -6.81
N PRO A 232 1.62 -12.98 -6.87
CA PRO A 232 1.29 -14.40 -7.10
C PRO A 232 0.47 -14.99 -5.93
N PHE A 233 -0.39 -15.97 -6.22
CA PHE A 233 -1.26 -16.60 -5.21
C PHE A 233 -0.50 -17.21 -4.03
N ARG A 234 0.78 -17.49 -4.20
CA ARG A 234 1.69 -17.92 -3.13
C ARG A 234 1.76 -16.92 -1.98
N TYR A 235 1.63 -15.62 -2.26
CA TYR A 235 1.70 -14.53 -1.29
C TYR A 235 0.34 -13.89 -1.01
N TRP A 236 -0.75 -14.50 -1.50
CA TRP A 236 -2.10 -14.00 -1.27
C TRP A 236 -2.37 -13.75 0.21
N GLY A 237 -2.79 -12.55 0.56
CA GLY A 237 -3.18 -12.22 1.91
C GLY A 237 -3.08 -10.74 2.24
N LEU A 238 -3.58 -10.39 3.43
CA LEU A 238 -3.49 -9.03 3.93
C LEU A 238 -2.04 -8.66 4.20
N VAL A 239 -1.66 -7.45 3.80
CA VAL A 239 -0.34 -6.91 4.07
C VAL A 239 -0.14 -6.77 5.57
N LYS A 240 0.88 -7.43 6.11
CA LYS A 240 1.24 -7.37 7.52
C LYS A 240 1.94 -6.04 7.80
N ASN A 241 1.34 -5.27 8.69
CA ASN A 241 1.93 -4.05 9.21
C ASN A 241 2.17 -4.25 10.70
N PRO A 242 3.28 -4.87 11.09
CA PRO A 242 3.57 -5.11 12.50
C PRO A 242 3.71 -3.76 13.22
N PRO A 243 3.17 -3.65 14.44
CA PRO A 243 3.44 -2.47 15.26
C PRO A 243 4.94 -2.39 15.49
N LEU A 244 5.53 -1.22 15.25
CA LEU A 244 6.91 -0.93 15.55
C LEU A 244 6.97 -0.36 16.95
N ASP A 245 7.45 -1.18 17.89
CA ASP A 245 7.58 -0.80 19.29
C ASP A 245 8.87 0.01 19.49
N LEU A 246 8.76 1.09 20.24
CA LEU A 246 9.91 1.81 20.75
C LEU A 246 10.33 1.12 22.05
N GLU A 247 11.55 0.61 22.10
CA GLU A 247 12.06 0.03 23.33
C GLU A 247 12.04 1.09 24.44
N SER A 248 11.46 0.73 25.59
CA SER A 248 11.53 1.58 26.76
C SER A 248 13.01 1.83 27.05
N THR A 249 13.42 3.09 27.18
CA THR A 249 14.77 3.47 27.56
C THR A 249 15.10 2.75 28.87
N ARG A 250 15.66 1.56 28.79
CA ARG A 250 16.47 1.06 29.93
C ARG A 250 17.62 2.02 29.93
N LEU A 251 17.63 2.95 30.88
CA LEU A 251 18.85 3.64 31.26
C LEU A 251 19.93 2.54 31.35
N PHE A 252 20.87 2.56 30.42
CA PHE A 252 22.12 1.83 30.56
C PHE A 252 22.83 2.49 31.73
N LEU A 253 22.37 2.19 32.95
CA LEU A 253 23.22 2.29 34.09
C LEU A 253 24.30 1.25 33.81
N PRO A 254 25.57 1.65 33.65
CA PRO A 254 26.65 0.69 33.53
C PRO A 254 26.44 -0.25 34.71
N LYS A 255 26.43 -1.58 34.48
CA LYS A 255 26.54 -2.55 35.52
C LYS A 255 27.87 -2.23 36.23
N VAL A 256 27.78 -1.40 37.24
CA VAL A 256 28.87 -1.30 38.22
C VAL A 256 28.88 -2.68 38.83
N SER A 257 29.85 -3.49 38.42
CA SER A 257 30.13 -4.75 39.08
C SER A 257 30.53 -4.43 40.52
N PHE A 258 29.64 -4.76 41.45
CA PHE A 258 29.90 -4.65 42.91
C PHE A 258 31.01 -5.59 43.42
N ASP A 259 31.72 -6.24 42.49
CA ASP A 259 32.78 -7.19 42.85
C ASP A 259 34.11 -6.54 43.27
N TYR A 260 34.26 -5.21 43.12
CA TYR A 260 35.48 -4.52 43.49
C TYR A 260 35.54 -4.07 44.97
N CYS A 261 34.44 -4.21 45.73
CA CYS A 261 34.36 -3.74 47.12
C CYS A 261 34.54 -4.86 48.17
N LYS A 262 34.78 -6.12 47.72
CA LYS A 262 34.98 -7.25 48.66
C LYS A 262 36.44 -7.61 48.96
N SER A 263 37.40 -7.01 48.27
CA SER A 263 38.83 -7.36 48.45
C SER A 263 39.63 -6.38 49.32
N SER A 264 39.01 -5.34 49.88
CA SER A 264 39.72 -4.36 50.71
C SER A 264 39.34 -4.37 52.23
N LEU A 265 38.58 -5.36 52.70
CA LEU A 265 38.14 -5.45 54.09
C LEU A 265 38.72 -6.65 54.86
N THR A 266 39.83 -7.21 54.39
CA THR A 266 40.54 -8.23 55.16
C THR A 266 41.98 -7.81 55.43
N SER A 267 42.21 -6.80 56.27
CA SER A 267 43.36 -6.68 57.12
C SER A 267 43.36 -5.38 57.94
N SER A 268 42.69 -5.36 59.04
CA SER A 268 43.16 -4.59 60.23
C SER A 268 42.46 -5.13 61.47
N SER A 269 43.18 -5.94 62.16
CA SER A 269 42.95 -6.34 63.58
C SER A 269 42.99 -5.08 64.44
N VAL A 270 41.85 -4.62 64.93
CA VAL A 270 41.76 -3.61 65.96
C VAL A 270 41.60 -4.32 67.28
N VAL A 271 42.64 -4.27 68.04
CA VAL A 271 42.76 -4.70 69.48
C VAL A 271 41.86 -3.79 70.32
N TRP A 272 40.89 -4.38 71.03
CA TRP A 272 40.11 -3.69 72.05
C TRP A 272 40.90 -3.65 73.36
N GLY A 273 41.48 -2.52 73.65
CA GLY A 273 41.99 -2.24 75.01
C GLY A 273 40.86 -1.75 75.90
N LYS A 274 40.63 -2.43 77.04
CA LYS A 274 39.81 -1.99 78.16
C LYS A 274 40.35 -0.69 78.76
N PHE A 275 39.46 0.28 78.99
CA PHE A 275 39.60 1.19 80.14
C PHE A 275 38.20 1.52 80.68
N LEU A 276 38.03 1.28 81.90
CA LEU A 276 37.20 1.69 83.02
C LEU A 276 36.07 2.68 82.72
#